data_0830d2fd7584245b00ffacb61413757e
#
_entry.id   0830d2fd7584245b00ffacb61413757e
#
_cell.length_a   1.000
_cell.length_b   1.000
_cell.length_c   1.000
_cell.angle_alpha   90.00
_cell.angle_beta   90.00
_cell.angle_gamma   90.00
#
_symmetry.space_group_name_H-M   'P 1'
#
loop_
_entity.id
_entity.type
_entity.pdbx_description
1 polymer ?
#
loop_
_entity_poly.entity_id
_entity_poly.type
_entity_poly.pdbx_seq_one_letter_code
_entity_poly.pdbx_strand_id
1 'polypeptide(L)'
;MAVPHSTAEEGVAMHAFLHLRQGLRTWRGAIVSTLSRYRKPYTMKLEHPTAHRVAGPLELVCPAGSLPALKAAVDNGADTVYLGFRDATNARNFAGLNFDEKAIAEGVRYAHQHGRKVLLALNTYPQPHNWMVWRSAIDRAVDAGLDAIIVADPGLMAYAREHHPQLRLHLSVQGSATNYEAINFYHENFGVSRAVLPRVLSMAQVEQLIANTPVEIEVFGFGSLCVMVEGRCALSSYATGEAPNTHGVCSPAKAVRWVETPAGLESRLNGVLIDRYGPGENASYPTLCKGRFDVDGEQYYAIEEPASLNTLALLPQLIAMGVKAVKIEGRQRSPAYVAQVTRVWREAIDSVDACREGQQRYTVKPGWMAAMDKLAEGQQHTLGAYHRSWK
;
A
#
# COMPACT_ATOMS: atom_id res chain seq x y z
N MET A 1 -43.13 -34.72 -48.81
CA MET A 1 -43.83 -33.59 -48.14
C MET A 1 -42.88 -32.43 -48.00
N ALA A 2 -43.22 -31.33 -48.63
CA ALA A 2 -42.33 -30.21 -48.90
C ALA A 2 -42.07 -29.36 -47.67
N VAL A 3 -40.82 -28.90 -47.55
CA VAL A 3 -40.39 -27.84 -46.61
C VAL A 3 -40.43 -26.50 -47.34
N PRO A 4 -41.06 -25.45 -46.83
CA PRO A 4 -41.00 -24.15 -47.46
C PRO A 4 -39.74 -23.37 -47.03
N HIS A 5 -39.04 -22.84 -48.03
CA HIS A 5 -37.96 -21.87 -47.87
C HIS A 5 -38.49 -20.54 -47.34
N SER A 6 -37.79 -19.98 -46.32
CA SER A 6 -37.97 -18.63 -45.84
C SER A 6 -36.84 -17.74 -46.37
N THR A 7 -37.18 -16.88 -47.32
CA THR A 7 -36.29 -15.87 -47.94
C THR A 7 -36.41 -14.49 -47.32
N ALA A 8 -36.94 -14.36 -46.11
CA ALA A 8 -37.19 -13.06 -45.47
C ALA A 8 -36.12 -12.61 -44.41
N GLU A 9 -35.27 -13.51 -43.96
CA GLU A 9 -34.30 -13.16 -42.90
C GLU A 9 -32.97 -12.58 -43.41
N GLU A 10 -32.58 -12.86 -44.66
CA GLU A 10 -31.35 -12.33 -45.23
C GLU A 10 -31.40 -10.81 -45.56
N GLY A 11 -32.56 -10.25 -45.85
CA GLY A 11 -32.72 -8.82 -46.14
C GLY A 11 -32.59 -7.91 -44.93
N VAL A 12 -32.97 -8.37 -43.74
CA VAL A 12 -32.94 -7.58 -42.51
C VAL A 12 -31.52 -7.53 -41.93
N ALA A 13 -30.78 -8.60 -42.05
CA ALA A 13 -29.38 -8.65 -41.56
C ALA A 13 -28.45 -7.73 -42.37
N MET A 14 -28.68 -7.61 -43.71
CA MET A 14 -27.85 -6.75 -44.56
C MET A 14 -28.14 -5.26 -44.38
N HIS A 15 -29.38 -4.88 -44.07
CA HIS A 15 -29.72 -3.49 -43.73
C HIS A 15 -29.18 -3.04 -42.38
N ALA A 16 -29.19 -3.91 -41.38
CA ALA A 16 -28.61 -3.62 -40.06
C ALA A 16 -27.07 -3.48 -40.13
N PHE A 17 -26.41 -4.27 -41.02
CA PHE A 17 -24.95 -4.18 -41.19
C PHE A 17 -24.50 -2.91 -41.91
N LEU A 18 -25.32 -2.35 -42.82
CA LEU A 18 -25.03 -1.08 -43.51
C LEU A 18 -25.18 0.14 -42.56
N HIS A 19 -26.17 0.13 -41.68
CA HIS A 19 -26.33 1.19 -40.66
C HIS A 19 -25.23 1.13 -39.58
N LEU A 20 -24.75 -0.05 -39.21
CA LEU A 20 -23.61 -0.18 -38.31
C LEU A 20 -22.30 0.33 -38.92
N ARG A 21 -22.08 0.14 -40.24
CA ARG A 21 -20.90 0.69 -40.91
C ARG A 21 -20.92 2.20 -41.06
N GLN A 22 -22.06 2.83 -41.22
CA GLN A 22 -22.18 4.28 -41.27
C GLN A 22 -22.02 4.91 -39.87
N GLY A 23 -22.55 4.30 -38.81
CA GLY A 23 -22.35 4.72 -37.43
C GLY A 23 -20.87 4.61 -37.01
N LEU A 24 -20.16 3.54 -37.39
CA LEU A 24 -18.75 3.35 -37.08
C LEU A 24 -17.82 4.36 -37.80
N ARG A 25 -18.20 4.89 -38.96
CA ARG A 25 -17.39 5.95 -39.65
C ARG A 25 -17.53 7.30 -38.97
N THR A 26 -18.70 7.66 -38.48
CA THR A 26 -18.93 8.90 -37.69
C THR A 26 -18.29 8.83 -36.31
N TRP A 27 -18.32 7.67 -35.66
CA TRP A 27 -17.62 7.44 -34.40
C TRP A 27 -16.08 7.51 -34.53
N ARG A 28 -15.51 6.93 -35.60
CA ARG A 28 -14.06 7.06 -35.87
C ARG A 28 -13.64 8.51 -36.07
N GLY A 29 -14.43 9.34 -36.74
CA GLY A 29 -14.15 10.76 -36.92
C GLY A 29 -14.16 11.53 -35.61
N ALA A 30 -15.11 11.25 -34.72
CA ALA A 30 -15.25 11.89 -33.42
C ALA A 30 -14.14 11.47 -32.45
N ILE A 31 -13.76 10.17 -32.41
CA ILE A 31 -12.67 9.67 -31.57
C ILE A 31 -11.32 10.23 -32.03
N VAL A 32 -11.06 10.32 -33.34
CA VAL A 32 -9.80 10.85 -33.86
C VAL A 32 -9.67 12.37 -33.59
N SER A 33 -10.76 13.13 -33.64
CA SER A 33 -10.73 14.57 -33.32
C SER A 33 -10.57 14.86 -31.84
N THR A 34 -11.12 14.00 -30.96
CA THR A 34 -10.98 14.13 -29.48
C THR A 34 -9.60 13.66 -29.02
N LEU A 35 -9.04 12.63 -29.62
CA LEU A 35 -7.69 12.14 -29.31
C LEU A 35 -6.58 13.08 -29.80
N SER A 36 -6.85 13.92 -30.81
CA SER A 36 -5.87 14.92 -31.28
C SER A 36 -5.62 16.04 -30.28
N ARG A 37 -6.54 16.30 -29.36
CA ARG A 37 -6.34 17.29 -28.29
C ARG A 37 -5.47 16.78 -27.13
N TYR A 38 -5.24 15.46 -27.01
CA TYR A 38 -4.43 14.83 -25.97
C TYR A 38 -3.09 14.28 -26.47
N ARG A 39 -2.79 14.40 -27.78
CA ARG A 39 -1.48 14.05 -28.32
C ARG A 39 -0.54 15.24 -28.18
N LYS A 40 0.07 15.44 -26.99
CA LYS A 40 1.48 15.83 -26.99
C LYS A 40 2.24 14.62 -27.56
N PRO A 41 3.10 14.78 -28.56
CA PRO A 41 3.92 13.67 -29.01
C PRO A 41 4.76 13.20 -27.81
N TYR A 42 4.56 11.97 -27.39
CA TYR A 42 5.43 11.31 -26.42
C TYR A 42 6.77 11.07 -27.12
N THR A 43 7.63 12.07 -27.07
CA THR A 43 9.01 11.93 -27.48
C THR A 43 9.73 11.24 -26.33
N MET A 44 9.92 9.94 -26.49
CA MET A 44 10.75 9.11 -25.65
C MET A 44 12.18 9.64 -25.68
N LYS A 45 12.50 10.57 -24.77
CA LYS A 45 13.88 10.94 -24.51
C LYS A 45 14.47 9.83 -23.66
N LEU A 46 15.12 8.88 -24.30
CA LEU A 46 16.03 7.92 -23.68
C LEU A 46 17.31 8.65 -23.25
N GLU A 47 17.19 9.64 -22.40
CA GLU A 47 18.31 10.14 -21.63
C GLU A 47 18.22 9.49 -20.25
N HIS A 48 18.96 8.39 -20.08
CA HIS A 48 19.15 7.79 -18.76
C HIS A 48 19.91 8.81 -17.90
N PRO A 49 19.29 9.37 -16.84
CA PRO A 49 20.05 10.11 -15.87
C PRO A 49 20.81 9.12 -15.00
N THR A 50 22.04 8.80 -15.38
CA THR A 50 23.05 8.24 -14.48
C THR A 50 23.47 9.31 -13.46
N ALA A 51 22.54 9.86 -12.73
CA ALA A 51 22.84 10.63 -11.55
C ALA A 51 22.96 9.64 -10.39
N HIS A 52 24.19 9.32 -10.00
CA HIS A 52 24.47 8.80 -8.67
C HIS A 52 23.81 9.74 -7.64
N ARG A 53 22.58 9.41 -7.22
CA ARG A 53 21.94 10.13 -6.11
C ARG A 53 22.82 9.87 -4.89
N VAL A 54 23.44 10.93 -4.36
CA VAL A 54 24.03 10.87 -3.03
C VAL A 54 22.92 10.42 -2.08
N ALA A 55 23.07 9.25 -1.53
CA ALA A 55 22.10 8.68 -0.60
C ALA A 55 22.05 9.60 0.62
N GLY A 56 21.00 10.39 0.74
CA GLY A 56 20.67 11.10 1.96
C GLY A 56 20.26 10.08 3.06
N PRO A 57 20.10 10.52 4.31
CA PRO A 57 19.71 9.65 5.39
C PRO A 57 18.39 8.92 5.07
N LEU A 58 18.31 7.65 5.46
CA LEU A 58 17.10 6.84 5.32
C LEU A 58 16.03 7.33 6.29
N GLU A 59 14.88 7.75 5.75
CA GLU A 59 13.73 8.20 6.54
C GLU A 59 12.99 7.00 7.18
N LEU A 60 12.68 7.09 8.48
CA LEU A 60 11.83 6.15 9.19
C LEU A 60 10.39 6.67 9.23
N VAL A 61 9.48 6.02 8.50
CA VAL A 61 8.07 6.39 8.38
C VAL A 61 7.21 5.49 9.26
N CYS A 62 6.67 6.03 10.34
CA CYS A 62 5.96 5.29 11.39
C CYS A 62 4.44 5.54 11.37
N PRO A 63 3.64 4.54 11.78
CA PRO A 63 2.20 4.64 11.79
C PRO A 63 1.67 5.37 13.04
N ALA A 64 0.51 6.05 12.91
CA ALA A 64 -0.28 6.46 14.04
C ALA A 64 -1.78 6.24 13.80
N GLY A 65 -2.42 5.48 14.68
CA GLY A 65 -3.87 5.30 14.70
C GLY A 65 -4.55 6.16 15.78
N SER A 66 -3.79 6.89 16.58
CA SER A 66 -4.27 7.78 17.63
C SER A 66 -3.21 8.82 17.99
N LEU A 67 -3.62 9.91 18.63
CA LEU A 67 -2.68 10.94 19.08
C LEU A 67 -1.60 10.42 20.05
N PRO A 68 -1.89 9.54 21.02
CA PRO A 68 -0.84 8.91 21.81
C PRO A 68 0.15 8.09 21.00
N ALA A 69 -0.31 7.41 19.92
CA ALA A 69 0.57 6.65 19.03
C ALA A 69 1.45 7.59 18.18
N LEU A 70 0.93 8.74 17.74
CA LEU A 70 1.72 9.76 17.05
C LEU A 70 2.86 10.27 17.95
N LYS A 71 2.53 10.68 19.17
CA LYS A 71 3.54 11.12 20.16
C LYS A 71 4.58 10.04 20.42
N ALA A 72 4.12 8.79 20.61
CA ALA A 72 5.02 7.65 20.81
C ALA A 72 5.98 7.42 19.61
N ALA A 73 5.52 7.59 18.37
CA ALA A 73 6.38 7.51 17.19
C ALA A 73 7.44 8.63 17.18
N VAL A 74 7.02 9.88 17.39
CA VAL A 74 7.91 11.05 17.43
C VAL A 74 8.96 10.91 18.51
N ASP A 75 8.56 10.56 19.74
CA ASP A 75 9.43 10.46 20.91
C ASP A 75 10.46 9.32 20.79
N ASN A 76 10.19 8.32 19.96
CA ASN A 76 11.09 7.18 19.73
C ASN A 76 11.86 7.27 18.40
N GLY A 77 11.87 8.44 17.74
CA GLY A 77 12.78 8.74 16.64
C GLY A 77 12.23 8.49 15.22
N ALA A 78 10.91 8.51 15.05
CA ALA A 78 10.33 8.59 13.72
C ALA A 78 10.72 9.90 13.03
N ASP A 79 11.11 9.87 11.76
CA ASP A 79 11.32 11.07 10.96
C ASP A 79 10.00 11.61 10.41
N THR A 80 9.08 10.69 10.15
CA THR A 80 7.77 10.98 9.57
C THR A 80 6.72 10.08 10.20
N VAL A 81 5.55 10.63 10.52
CA VAL A 81 4.40 9.88 11.02
C VAL A 81 3.27 9.94 10.02
N TYR A 82 2.63 8.81 9.70
CA TYR A 82 1.46 8.81 8.83
C TYR A 82 0.19 8.39 9.58
N LEU A 83 -0.88 9.10 9.33
CA LEU A 83 -2.18 8.97 9.98
C LEU A 83 -3.33 8.98 8.97
N GLY A 84 -4.57 8.94 9.42
CA GLY A 84 -5.76 9.06 8.57
C GLY A 84 -6.90 9.76 9.29
N PHE A 85 -7.82 10.37 8.55
CA PHE A 85 -9.07 10.87 9.08
C PHE A 85 -9.94 9.72 9.58
N ARG A 86 -10.88 10.04 10.47
CA ARG A 86 -11.91 9.12 10.98
C ARG A 86 -13.12 9.10 10.04
N ASP A 87 -12.86 8.81 8.76
CA ASP A 87 -13.88 8.79 7.71
C ASP A 87 -13.51 7.81 6.58
N ALA A 88 -14.35 7.71 5.55
CA ALA A 88 -14.21 6.80 4.43
C ALA A 88 -13.02 7.08 3.50
N THR A 89 -12.33 8.21 3.65
CA THR A 89 -11.16 8.57 2.83
C THR A 89 -9.92 7.77 3.18
N ASN A 90 -9.98 7.04 4.28
CA ASN A 90 -8.89 6.29 4.89
C ASN A 90 -9.23 4.80 4.94
N ALA A 91 -8.42 3.96 4.29
CA ALA A 91 -8.58 2.51 4.26
C ALA A 91 -8.44 1.82 5.64
N ARG A 92 -7.95 2.48 6.67
CA ARG A 92 -7.83 1.96 8.04
C ARG A 92 -8.80 2.67 8.99
N ASN A 93 -10.03 2.90 8.54
CA ASN A 93 -11.07 3.56 9.32
C ASN A 93 -11.77 2.57 10.26
N PHE A 94 -11.20 2.39 11.47
CA PHE A 94 -11.76 1.52 12.52
C PHE A 94 -12.38 2.35 13.64
N ALA A 95 -13.41 1.79 14.27
CA ALA A 95 -14.02 2.37 15.44
C ALA A 95 -12.99 2.62 16.55
N GLY A 96 -12.98 3.83 17.12
CA GLY A 96 -12.07 4.22 18.19
C GLY A 96 -10.65 4.58 17.74
N LEU A 97 -10.33 4.46 16.45
CA LEU A 97 -9.05 4.86 15.89
C LEU A 97 -9.17 6.05 14.94
N ASN A 98 -8.01 6.53 14.49
CA ASN A 98 -7.83 7.66 13.59
C ASN A 98 -8.14 9.03 14.23
N PHE A 99 -8.09 10.07 13.43
CA PHE A 99 -7.99 11.43 13.93
C PHE A 99 -9.20 12.25 13.48
N ASP A 100 -9.75 13.00 14.39
CA ASP A 100 -10.57 14.17 14.09
C ASP A 100 -9.69 15.41 13.87
N GLU A 101 -10.27 16.52 13.47
CA GLU A 101 -9.55 17.75 13.13
C GLU A 101 -8.73 18.30 14.32
N LYS A 102 -9.28 18.21 15.53
CA LYS A 102 -8.60 18.68 16.75
C LYS A 102 -7.35 17.84 17.04
N ALA A 103 -7.49 16.53 16.95
CA ALA A 103 -6.37 15.60 17.18
C ALA A 103 -5.30 15.74 16.09
N ILE A 104 -5.67 16.01 14.83
CA ILE A 104 -4.71 16.30 13.75
C ILE A 104 -3.95 17.59 14.06
N ALA A 105 -4.64 18.69 14.35
CA ALA A 105 -4.00 19.97 14.64
C ALA A 105 -3.02 19.87 15.83
N GLU A 106 -3.37 19.11 16.88
CA GLU A 106 -2.47 18.84 18.00
C GLU A 106 -1.28 17.97 17.58
N GLY A 107 -1.53 16.91 16.81
CA GLY A 107 -0.50 15.99 16.34
C GLY A 107 0.52 16.64 15.40
N VAL A 108 0.05 17.44 14.44
CA VAL A 108 0.91 18.20 13.52
C VAL A 108 1.79 19.17 14.29
N ARG A 109 1.20 19.97 15.17
CA ARG A 109 1.96 20.91 16.02
C ARG A 109 3.01 20.18 16.85
N TYR A 110 2.65 19.06 17.47
CA TYR A 110 3.58 18.26 18.26
C TYR A 110 4.75 17.74 17.42
N ALA A 111 4.47 17.14 16.29
CA ALA A 111 5.48 16.61 15.38
C ALA A 111 6.41 17.71 14.86
N HIS A 112 5.86 18.84 14.40
CA HIS A 112 6.63 19.98 13.90
C HIS A 112 7.52 20.61 14.98
N GLN A 113 7.08 20.69 16.23
CA GLN A 113 7.91 21.16 17.36
C GLN A 113 9.14 20.26 17.58
N HIS A 114 9.07 18.98 17.16
CA HIS A 114 10.18 18.03 17.21
C HIS A 114 10.92 17.90 15.87
N GLY A 115 10.63 18.76 14.88
CA GLY A 115 11.23 18.70 13.55
C GLY A 115 10.82 17.48 12.73
N ARG A 116 9.65 16.88 13.02
CA ARG A 116 9.12 15.68 12.34
C ARG A 116 7.97 16.03 11.42
N LYS A 117 7.77 15.21 10.38
CA LYS A 117 6.71 15.38 9.37
C LYS A 117 5.48 14.54 9.68
N VAL A 118 4.33 15.01 9.21
CA VAL A 118 3.06 14.28 9.33
C VAL A 118 2.41 14.13 7.96
N LEU A 119 2.08 12.88 7.58
CA LEU A 119 1.44 12.56 6.31
C LEU A 119 0.00 12.09 6.53
N LEU A 120 -0.90 12.50 5.65
CA LEU A 120 -2.26 11.97 5.63
C LEU A 120 -2.37 10.79 4.65
N ALA A 121 -2.86 9.66 5.11
CA ALA A 121 -3.27 8.57 4.23
C ALA A 121 -4.69 8.83 3.69
N LEU A 122 -4.76 9.26 2.45
CA LEU A 122 -5.98 9.46 1.65
C LEU A 122 -6.01 8.37 0.58
N ASN A 123 -6.13 7.12 1.00
CA ASN A 123 -5.75 5.96 0.20
C ASN A 123 -6.91 5.03 -0.16
N THR A 124 -8.16 5.46 0.01
CA THR A 124 -9.34 4.83 -0.60
C THR A 124 -9.68 5.49 -1.93
N TYR A 125 -10.50 4.81 -2.73
CA TYR A 125 -10.99 5.37 -4.00
C TYR A 125 -12.37 6.00 -3.78
N PRO A 126 -12.58 7.25 -4.23
CA PRO A 126 -13.86 7.91 -4.11
C PRO A 126 -14.94 7.18 -4.92
N GLN A 127 -16.17 7.22 -4.41
CA GLN A 127 -17.33 6.73 -5.15
C GLN A 127 -17.94 7.88 -5.93
N PRO A 128 -18.56 7.64 -7.11
CA PRO A 128 -19.10 8.69 -7.95
C PRO A 128 -20.08 9.64 -7.26
N HIS A 129 -20.86 9.12 -6.30
CA HIS A 129 -21.92 9.89 -5.61
C HIS A 129 -21.39 10.73 -4.43
N ASN A 130 -20.14 10.53 -3.99
CA ASN A 130 -19.59 11.21 -2.81
C ASN A 130 -18.18 11.79 -3.02
N TRP A 131 -17.78 12.06 -4.25
CA TRP A 131 -16.51 12.65 -4.65
C TRP A 131 -16.08 13.85 -3.77
N MET A 132 -17.04 14.70 -3.38
CA MET A 132 -16.76 15.89 -2.58
C MET A 132 -16.15 15.59 -1.21
N VAL A 133 -16.40 14.43 -0.63
CA VAL A 133 -15.82 14.02 0.66
C VAL A 133 -14.29 13.92 0.55
N TRP A 134 -13.79 13.35 -0.54
CA TRP A 134 -12.34 13.22 -0.77
C TRP A 134 -11.67 14.54 -1.14
N ARG A 135 -12.33 15.38 -1.93
CA ARG A 135 -11.83 16.74 -2.19
C ARG A 135 -11.68 17.53 -0.89
N SER A 136 -12.74 17.57 -0.09
CA SER A 136 -12.72 18.25 1.21
C SER A 136 -11.64 17.68 2.14
N ALA A 137 -11.32 16.39 2.05
CA ALA A 137 -10.22 15.81 2.83
C ALA A 137 -8.85 16.34 2.41
N ILE A 138 -8.63 16.64 1.12
CA ILE A 138 -7.42 17.31 0.64
C ILE A 138 -7.34 18.73 1.20
N ASP A 139 -8.41 19.49 1.09
CA ASP A 139 -8.47 20.88 1.57
C ASP A 139 -8.19 20.93 3.08
N ARG A 140 -8.85 20.07 3.89
CA ARG A 140 -8.61 19.93 5.32
C ARG A 140 -7.16 19.51 5.67
N ALA A 141 -6.52 18.70 4.82
CA ALA A 141 -5.14 18.31 5.02
C ALA A 141 -4.18 19.51 4.88
N VAL A 142 -4.43 20.37 3.90
CA VAL A 142 -3.66 21.60 3.68
C VAL A 142 -3.90 22.59 4.84
N ASP A 143 -5.16 22.81 5.21
CA ASP A 143 -5.54 23.73 6.30
C ASP A 143 -4.92 23.30 7.65
N ALA A 144 -4.80 21.98 7.87
CA ALA A 144 -4.18 21.42 9.06
C ALA A 144 -2.64 21.47 9.04
N GLY A 145 -2.02 21.89 7.95
CA GLY A 145 -0.56 21.99 7.79
C GLY A 145 0.14 20.64 7.66
N LEU A 146 -0.52 19.63 7.09
CA LEU A 146 0.10 18.33 6.81
C LEU A 146 1.16 18.44 5.73
N ASP A 147 2.27 17.73 5.87
CA ASP A 147 3.46 17.86 5.00
C ASP A 147 3.28 17.18 3.64
N ALA A 148 2.46 16.15 3.56
CA ALA A 148 2.11 15.47 2.31
C ALA A 148 0.85 14.59 2.48
N ILE A 149 0.27 14.18 1.33
CA ILE A 149 -0.78 13.14 1.30
C ILE A 149 -0.28 11.88 0.60
N ILE A 150 -0.70 10.72 1.12
CA ILE A 150 -0.47 9.41 0.51
C ILE A 150 -1.78 9.05 -0.21
N VAL A 151 -1.78 9.16 -1.54
CA VAL A 151 -2.99 9.10 -2.37
C VAL A 151 -2.85 8.04 -3.46
N ALA A 152 -3.96 7.38 -3.83
CA ALA A 152 -4.00 6.33 -4.86
C ALA A 152 -4.80 6.75 -6.11
N ASP A 153 -5.82 7.57 -5.94
CA ASP A 153 -6.75 7.95 -7.01
C ASP A 153 -6.18 9.08 -7.89
N PRO A 154 -6.07 8.87 -9.23
CA PRO A 154 -5.53 9.87 -10.14
C PRO A 154 -6.35 11.18 -10.20
N GLY A 155 -7.68 11.09 -10.04
CA GLY A 155 -8.54 12.28 -10.04
C GLY A 155 -8.29 13.17 -8.82
N LEU A 156 -8.01 12.56 -7.67
CA LEU A 156 -7.61 13.30 -6.46
C LEU A 156 -6.21 13.91 -6.60
N MET A 157 -5.28 13.21 -7.27
CA MET A 157 -3.96 13.76 -7.56
C MET A 157 -4.06 14.97 -8.50
N ALA A 158 -4.91 14.89 -9.53
CA ALA A 158 -5.16 16.00 -10.44
C ALA A 158 -5.75 17.20 -9.69
N TYR A 159 -6.75 16.98 -8.83
CA TYR A 159 -7.34 18.02 -7.98
C TYR A 159 -6.30 18.68 -7.07
N ALA A 160 -5.50 17.87 -6.37
CA ALA A 160 -4.46 18.39 -5.49
C ALA A 160 -3.41 19.22 -6.25
N ARG A 161 -2.98 18.77 -7.43
CA ARG A 161 -2.04 19.52 -8.27
C ARG A 161 -2.59 20.85 -8.74
N GLU A 162 -3.88 20.89 -9.10
CA GLU A 162 -4.53 22.10 -9.60
C GLU A 162 -4.78 23.13 -8.50
N HIS A 163 -5.27 22.69 -7.33
CA HIS A 163 -5.73 23.60 -6.27
C HIS A 163 -4.72 23.81 -5.15
N HIS A 164 -3.82 22.84 -4.93
CA HIS A 164 -2.80 22.84 -3.88
C HIS A 164 -1.41 22.45 -4.43
N PRO A 165 -0.83 23.22 -5.39
CA PRO A 165 0.40 22.85 -6.11
C PRO A 165 1.62 22.68 -5.19
N GLN A 166 1.58 23.20 -3.96
CA GLN A 166 2.67 23.07 -2.97
C GLN A 166 2.54 21.79 -2.13
N LEU A 167 1.37 21.14 -2.13
CA LEU A 167 1.15 19.91 -1.38
C LEU A 167 1.94 18.76 -2.01
N ARG A 168 2.79 18.13 -1.23
CA ARG A 168 3.55 16.96 -1.71
C ARG A 168 2.63 15.75 -1.86
N LEU A 169 2.74 15.07 -3.00
CA LEU A 169 1.98 13.86 -3.29
C LEU A 169 2.89 12.63 -3.19
N HIS A 170 2.52 11.68 -2.34
CA HIS A 170 3.13 10.36 -2.27
C HIS A 170 2.16 9.34 -2.88
N LEU A 171 2.62 8.60 -3.89
CA LEU A 171 1.83 7.53 -4.48
C LEU A 171 1.64 6.41 -3.44
N SER A 172 0.38 6.14 -3.11
CA SER A 172 0.04 5.04 -2.22
C SER A 172 0.40 3.70 -2.85
N VAL A 173 0.79 2.73 -2.04
CA VAL A 173 0.92 1.33 -2.45
C VAL A 173 -0.36 0.79 -3.12
N GLN A 174 -1.52 1.33 -2.81
CA GLN A 174 -2.79 0.98 -3.46
C GLN A 174 -2.89 1.49 -4.90
N GLY A 175 -2.03 2.40 -5.35
CA GLY A 175 -1.84 2.75 -6.75
C GLY A 175 -1.16 1.66 -7.56
N SER A 176 -0.58 0.65 -6.89
CA SER A 176 -0.02 -0.58 -7.48
C SER A 176 1.01 -0.35 -8.58
N ALA A 177 1.84 0.68 -8.44
CA ALA A 177 2.92 0.95 -9.38
C ALA A 177 4.09 -0.01 -9.11
N THR A 178 4.31 -0.95 -10.02
CA THR A 178 5.31 -2.02 -9.93
C THR A 178 6.47 -1.86 -10.90
N ASN A 179 6.46 -0.80 -11.71
CA ASN A 179 7.53 -0.49 -12.65
C ASN A 179 7.77 1.03 -12.73
N TYR A 180 8.93 1.43 -13.22
CA TYR A 180 9.33 2.83 -13.28
C TYR A 180 8.49 3.65 -14.27
N GLU A 181 7.99 3.07 -15.35
CA GLU A 181 7.11 3.77 -16.30
C GLU A 181 5.81 4.22 -15.65
N ALA A 182 5.18 3.35 -14.85
CA ALA A 182 4.00 3.71 -14.09
C ALA A 182 4.28 4.83 -13.06
N ILE A 183 5.43 4.75 -12.37
CA ILE A 183 5.83 5.79 -11.41
C ILE A 183 6.11 7.11 -12.10
N ASN A 184 6.83 7.08 -13.23
CA ASN A 184 7.12 8.27 -14.03
C ASN A 184 5.85 8.91 -14.60
N PHE A 185 4.87 8.09 -15.04
CA PHE A 185 3.56 8.59 -15.45
C PHE A 185 2.88 9.40 -14.33
N TYR A 186 2.87 8.91 -13.09
CA TYR A 186 2.30 9.63 -11.95
C TYR A 186 3.09 10.90 -11.63
N HIS A 187 4.40 10.86 -11.77
CA HIS A 187 5.26 12.04 -11.58
C HIS A 187 4.98 13.12 -12.61
N GLU A 188 5.01 12.78 -13.88
CA GLU A 188 4.86 13.73 -15.00
C GLU A 188 3.46 14.35 -15.04
N ASN A 189 2.43 13.56 -14.80
CA ASN A 189 1.04 14.02 -14.90
C ASN A 189 0.52 14.69 -13.62
N PHE A 190 0.96 14.25 -12.45
CA PHE A 190 0.40 14.72 -11.17
C PHE A 190 1.44 15.32 -10.21
N GLY A 191 2.73 15.29 -10.53
CA GLY A 191 3.78 15.81 -9.65
C GLY A 191 4.05 14.92 -8.44
N VAL A 192 3.77 13.62 -8.51
CA VAL A 192 4.12 12.68 -7.45
C VAL A 192 5.61 12.75 -7.17
N SER A 193 6.00 12.95 -5.92
CA SER A 193 7.39 13.11 -5.49
C SER A 193 7.96 11.87 -4.79
N ARG A 194 7.10 10.96 -4.28
CA ARG A 194 7.49 9.70 -3.64
C ARG A 194 6.51 8.60 -4.00
N ALA A 195 7.00 7.37 -4.18
CA ALA A 195 6.18 6.18 -4.41
C ALA A 195 6.43 5.12 -3.34
N VAL A 196 5.34 4.65 -2.72
CA VAL A 196 5.36 3.50 -1.79
C VAL A 196 5.19 2.23 -2.59
N LEU A 197 6.21 1.38 -2.60
CA LEU A 197 6.22 0.16 -3.42
C LEU A 197 5.41 -0.98 -2.80
N PRO A 198 4.73 -1.79 -3.63
CA PRO A 198 4.11 -3.04 -3.22
C PRO A 198 5.15 -4.05 -2.68
N ARG A 199 4.71 -4.90 -1.74
CA ARG A 199 5.56 -5.90 -1.07
C ARG A 199 5.88 -7.14 -1.92
N VAL A 200 5.57 -7.09 -3.20
CA VAL A 200 5.75 -8.20 -4.16
C VAL A 200 7.02 -8.07 -5.01
N LEU A 201 7.74 -6.95 -4.89
CA LEU A 201 8.95 -6.68 -5.67
C LEU A 201 10.19 -7.27 -5.00
N SER A 202 11.05 -7.89 -5.81
CA SER A 202 12.37 -8.35 -5.38
C SER A 202 13.35 -7.18 -5.22
N MET A 203 14.47 -7.39 -4.52
CA MET A 203 15.53 -6.39 -4.37
C MET A 203 16.03 -5.88 -5.72
N ALA A 204 16.24 -6.77 -6.68
CA ALA A 204 16.68 -6.39 -8.03
C ALA A 204 15.66 -5.52 -8.77
N GLN A 205 14.36 -5.79 -8.59
CA GLN A 205 13.32 -4.95 -9.17
C GLN A 205 13.26 -3.56 -8.51
N VAL A 206 13.45 -3.48 -7.20
CA VAL A 206 13.53 -2.19 -6.48
C VAL A 206 14.72 -1.37 -6.96
N GLU A 207 15.88 -2.00 -7.15
CA GLU A 207 17.08 -1.36 -7.69
C GLU A 207 16.84 -0.78 -9.09
N GLN A 208 16.22 -1.57 -9.98
CA GLN A 208 15.87 -1.11 -11.33
C GLN A 208 14.86 0.06 -11.32
N LEU A 209 13.91 0.06 -10.39
CA LEU A 209 12.98 1.18 -10.21
C LEU A 209 13.74 2.45 -9.82
N ILE A 210 14.60 2.37 -8.82
CA ILE A 210 15.38 3.52 -8.34
C ILE A 210 16.28 4.09 -9.44
N ALA A 211 16.89 3.22 -10.23
CA ALA A 211 17.78 3.64 -11.32
C ALA A 211 17.07 4.40 -12.46
N ASN A 212 15.76 4.16 -12.65
CA ASN A 212 15.01 4.64 -13.81
C ASN A 212 13.86 5.62 -13.48
N THR A 213 13.80 6.15 -12.25
CA THR A 213 12.80 7.16 -11.87
C THR A 213 13.43 8.33 -11.11
N PRO A 214 12.96 9.57 -11.30
CA PRO A 214 13.34 10.71 -10.47
C PRO A 214 12.61 10.70 -9.11
N VAL A 215 11.59 9.84 -8.95
CA VAL A 215 10.72 9.78 -7.77
C VAL A 215 11.43 9.10 -6.60
N GLU A 216 11.26 9.63 -5.39
CA GLU A 216 11.74 8.99 -4.16
C GLU A 216 11.04 7.65 -3.96
N ILE A 217 11.78 6.61 -3.57
CA ILE A 217 11.23 5.29 -3.32
C ILE A 217 11.13 5.03 -1.81
N GLU A 218 9.93 4.62 -1.38
CA GLU A 218 9.62 4.18 -0.03
C GLU A 218 9.23 2.69 -0.06
N VAL A 219 9.83 1.89 0.81
CA VAL A 219 9.56 0.45 0.92
C VAL A 219 9.03 0.08 2.31
N PHE A 220 8.30 -1.04 2.42
CA PHE A 220 7.89 -1.54 3.73
C PHE A 220 9.08 -2.22 4.43
N GLY A 221 9.31 -1.84 5.69
CA GLY A 221 10.33 -2.42 6.54
C GLY A 221 9.80 -3.51 7.46
N PHE A 222 8.65 -3.27 8.10
CA PHE A 222 8.04 -4.20 9.05
C PHE A 222 6.52 -4.17 9.00
N GLY A 223 5.90 -5.34 9.14
CA GLY A 223 4.45 -5.49 9.24
C GLY A 223 3.90 -6.70 8.49
N SER A 224 2.61 -6.73 8.27
CA SER A 224 1.92 -7.83 7.59
C SER A 224 2.36 -7.94 6.12
N LEU A 225 2.56 -9.16 5.64
CA LEU A 225 2.83 -9.41 4.22
C LEU A 225 1.51 -9.48 3.45
N CYS A 226 1.48 -8.87 2.25
CA CYS A 226 0.35 -8.96 1.33
C CYS A 226 0.84 -9.50 -0.02
N VAL A 227 0.20 -10.57 -0.50
CA VAL A 227 0.53 -11.25 -1.77
C VAL A 227 -0.35 -10.81 -2.93
N MET A 228 -1.31 -9.94 -2.67
CA MET A 228 -2.24 -9.42 -3.67
C MET A 228 -1.89 -7.98 -4.05
N VAL A 229 -2.49 -7.50 -5.14
CA VAL A 229 -2.56 -6.07 -5.42
C VAL A 229 -3.24 -5.39 -4.24
N GLU A 230 -2.51 -4.53 -3.54
CA GLU A 230 -2.94 -4.00 -2.26
C GLU A 230 -4.26 -3.24 -2.38
N GLY A 231 -5.18 -3.54 -1.46
CA GLY A 231 -6.52 -2.97 -1.45
C GLY A 231 -7.52 -3.62 -2.43
N ARG A 232 -7.07 -4.51 -3.33
CA ARG A 232 -7.92 -5.13 -4.35
C ARG A 232 -7.98 -6.66 -4.21
N CYS A 233 -8.08 -7.15 -2.98
CA CYS A 233 -8.11 -8.57 -2.70
C CYS A 233 -9.50 -9.18 -2.98
N ALA A 234 -9.62 -9.92 -4.08
CA ALA A 234 -10.84 -10.63 -4.42
C ALA A 234 -11.20 -11.74 -3.42
N LEU A 235 -10.18 -12.43 -2.87
CA LEU A 235 -10.40 -13.49 -1.86
C LEU A 235 -11.11 -12.95 -0.62
N SER A 236 -10.60 -11.85 -0.08
CA SER A 236 -11.16 -11.20 1.09
C SER A 236 -12.56 -10.65 0.81
N SER A 237 -12.75 -9.98 -0.31
CA SER A 237 -14.05 -9.45 -0.73
C SER A 237 -15.08 -10.56 -0.90
N TYR A 238 -14.69 -11.70 -1.46
CA TYR A 238 -15.56 -12.86 -1.61
C TYR A 238 -15.96 -13.45 -0.25
N ALA A 239 -15.00 -13.66 0.65
CA ALA A 239 -15.24 -14.27 1.95
C ALA A 239 -16.04 -13.36 2.90
N THR A 240 -15.85 -12.05 2.85
CA THR A 240 -16.41 -11.11 3.83
C THR A 240 -17.55 -10.25 3.28
N GLY A 241 -17.69 -10.15 1.95
CA GLY A 241 -18.59 -9.19 1.29
C GLY A 241 -18.07 -7.75 1.31
N GLU A 242 -16.82 -7.51 1.75
CA GLU A 242 -16.24 -6.18 1.93
C GLU A 242 -14.88 -6.06 1.24
N ALA A 243 -14.69 -4.99 0.46
CA ALA A 243 -13.40 -4.73 -0.19
C ALA A 243 -12.40 -4.11 0.81
N PRO A 244 -11.16 -4.62 0.92
CA PRO A 244 -10.18 -4.12 1.88
C PRO A 244 -9.79 -2.66 1.68
N ASN A 245 -9.85 -2.12 0.45
CA ASN A 245 -9.54 -0.72 0.21
C ASN A 245 -10.68 0.25 0.58
N THR A 246 -11.89 -0.27 0.81
CA THR A 246 -13.04 0.52 1.25
C THR A 246 -13.27 0.37 2.76
N HIS A 247 -13.16 -0.88 3.25
CA HIS A 247 -13.44 -1.25 4.64
C HIS A 247 -12.18 -1.48 5.48
N GLY A 248 -11.01 -1.37 4.87
CA GLY A 248 -9.73 -1.24 5.55
C GLY A 248 -8.99 -2.53 5.88
N VAL A 249 -9.64 -3.66 6.01
CA VAL A 249 -9.01 -4.93 6.43
C VAL A 249 -9.46 -6.11 5.61
N CYS A 250 -8.53 -7.08 5.48
CA CYS A 250 -8.82 -8.37 4.85
C CYS A 250 -9.79 -9.22 5.70
N SER A 251 -9.76 -9.05 7.02
CA SER A 251 -10.52 -9.86 7.96
C SER A 251 -11.15 -8.96 9.02
N PRO A 252 -12.30 -8.33 8.71
CA PRO A 252 -13.00 -7.50 9.68
C PRO A 252 -13.41 -8.31 10.90
N ALA A 253 -13.23 -7.75 12.10
CA ALA A 253 -13.46 -8.46 13.38
C ALA A 253 -14.86 -9.07 13.50
N LYS A 254 -15.88 -8.44 12.91
CA LYS A 254 -17.25 -8.97 12.89
C LYS A 254 -17.39 -10.31 12.15
N ALA A 255 -16.51 -10.58 11.18
CA ALA A 255 -16.49 -11.80 10.38
C ALA A 255 -15.59 -12.90 10.99
N VAL A 256 -14.76 -12.57 11.98
CA VAL A 256 -13.84 -13.51 12.63
C VAL A 256 -14.53 -14.27 13.74
N ARG A 257 -14.30 -15.59 13.80
CA ARG A 257 -14.73 -16.48 14.90
C ARG A 257 -13.59 -17.42 15.26
N TRP A 258 -13.46 -17.64 16.54
CA TRP A 258 -12.58 -18.63 17.15
C TRP A 258 -13.44 -19.72 17.77
N VAL A 259 -13.18 -20.97 17.44
CA VAL A 259 -13.99 -22.11 17.91
C VAL A 259 -13.05 -23.17 18.45
N GLU A 260 -13.20 -23.50 19.73
CA GLU A 260 -12.55 -24.66 20.33
C GLU A 260 -13.25 -25.95 19.90
N THR A 261 -12.49 -26.88 19.36
CA THR A 261 -12.98 -28.18 18.92
C THR A 261 -12.11 -29.30 19.51
N PRO A 262 -12.59 -30.56 19.54
CA PRO A 262 -11.76 -31.69 19.94
C PRO A 262 -10.50 -31.87 19.08
N ALA A 263 -10.49 -31.33 17.86
CA ALA A 263 -9.36 -31.37 16.92
C ALA A 263 -8.42 -30.15 17.04
N GLY A 264 -8.69 -29.20 17.93
CA GLY A 264 -7.89 -27.99 18.15
C GLY A 264 -8.69 -26.71 18.05
N LEU A 265 -7.99 -25.59 18.18
CA LEU A 265 -8.56 -24.25 18.03
C LEU A 265 -8.72 -23.90 16.54
N GLU A 266 -9.94 -23.66 16.11
CA GLU A 266 -10.24 -23.23 14.73
C GLU A 266 -10.39 -21.72 14.63
N SER A 267 -9.76 -21.13 13.60
CA SER A 267 -10.04 -19.76 13.18
C SER A 267 -10.91 -19.77 11.92
N ARG A 268 -11.97 -18.95 11.93
CA ARG A 268 -12.93 -18.86 10.83
C ARG A 268 -13.16 -17.42 10.41
N LEU A 269 -13.33 -17.21 9.10
CA LEU A 269 -13.68 -15.93 8.50
C LEU A 269 -15.02 -16.06 7.77
N ASN A 270 -16.07 -15.42 8.30
CA ASN A 270 -17.44 -15.49 7.79
C ASN A 270 -17.92 -16.96 7.58
N GLY A 271 -17.59 -17.83 8.56
CA GLY A 271 -17.92 -19.25 8.52
C GLY A 271 -16.90 -20.15 7.79
N VAL A 272 -16.07 -19.59 6.90
CA VAL A 272 -15.01 -20.33 6.19
C VAL A 272 -13.90 -20.70 7.20
N LEU A 273 -13.53 -21.99 7.28
CA LEU A 273 -12.38 -22.42 8.07
C LEU A 273 -11.10 -21.89 7.42
N ILE A 274 -10.31 -21.13 8.19
CA ILE A 274 -9.03 -20.60 7.75
C ILE A 274 -7.89 -21.49 8.20
N ASP A 275 -7.89 -21.85 9.49
CA ASP A 275 -6.84 -22.67 10.06
C ASP A 275 -7.33 -23.43 11.28
N ARG A 276 -6.60 -24.50 11.62
CA ARG A 276 -6.80 -25.29 12.84
C ARG A 276 -5.45 -25.49 13.53
N TYR A 277 -5.35 -25.01 14.76
CA TYR A 277 -4.13 -24.99 15.54
C TYR A 277 -4.11 -26.14 16.54
N GLY A 278 -3.01 -26.86 16.58
CA GLY A 278 -2.77 -27.92 17.55
C GLY A 278 -2.38 -27.38 18.93
N PRO A 279 -2.24 -28.27 19.95
CA PRO A 279 -1.79 -27.88 21.27
C PRO A 279 -0.42 -27.18 21.24
N GLY A 280 -0.35 -25.97 21.80
CA GLY A 280 0.89 -25.18 21.86
C GLY A 280 1.26 -24.46 20.56
N GLU A 281 0.48 -24.57 19.51
CA GLU A 281 0.68 -23.82 18.27
C GLU A 281 0.14 -22.40 18.42
N ASN A 282 0.95 -21.40 18.04
CA ASN A 282 0.54 -20.01 18.09
C ASN A 282 -0.48 -19.71 16.99
N ALA A 283 -1.65 -19.23 17.40
CA ALA A 283 -2.69 -18.85 16.45
C ALA A 283 -2.43 -17.47 15.87
N SER A 284 -2.45 -17.38 14.54
CA SER A 284 -2.38 -16.11 13.81
C SER A 284 -3.79 -15.54 13.55
N TYR A 285 -3.89 -14.22 13.38
CA TYR A 285 -5.17 -13.61 13.00
C TYR A 285 -5.63 -14.14 11.64
N PRO A 286 -6.86 -14.65 11.50
CA PRO A 286 -7.28 -15.37 10.31
C PRO A 286 -7.37 -14.46 9.10
N THR A 287 -6.61 -14.81 8.07
CA THR A 287 -6.62 -14.14 6.76
C THR A 287 -6.69 -15.21 5.69
N LEU A 288 -7.61 -15.11 4.75
CA LEU A 288 -7.86 -16.20 3.78
C LEU A 288 -6.60 -16.65 3.04
N CYS A 289 -5.76 -15.74 2.57
CA CYS A 289 -4.51 -16.08 1.89
C CYS A 289 -3.44 -16.70 2.81
N LYS A 290 -3.61 -16.65 4.13
CA LYS A 290 -2.69 -17.18 5.14
C LYS A 290 -3.30 -18.36 5.90
N GLY A 291 -4.30 -19.02 5.32
CA GLY A 291 -4.91 -20.22 5.84
C GLY A 291 -4.19 -21.48 5.38
N ARG A 292 -4.38 -22.58 6.08
CA ARG A 292 -4.00 -23.92 5.61
C ARG A 292 -5.04 -24.43 4.62
N PHE A 293 -4.57 -24.85 3.47
CA PHE A 293 -5.38 -25.43 2.42
C PHE A 293 -5.09 -26.92 2.31
N ASP A 294 -6.11 -27.68 1.99
CA ASP A 294 -5.94 -29.07 1.55
C ASP A 294 -5.71 -29.04 0.03
N VAL A 295 -4.55 -29.48 -0.39
CA VAL A 295 -4.15 -29.55 -1.79
C VAL A 295 -3.65 -30.98 -2.06
N ASP A 296 -4.40 -31.73 -2.83
CA ASP A 296 -4.11 -33.14 -3.17
C ASP A 296 -3.93 -34.04 -1.93
N GLY A 297 -4.66 -33.75 -0.83
CA GLY A 297 -4.62 -34.50 0.42
C GLY A 297 -3.53 -34.08 1.39
N GLU A 298 -2.73 -33.06 1.05
CA GLU A 298 -1.73 -32.45 1.94
C GLU A 298 -2.21 -31.08 2.44
N GLN A 299 -2.03 -30.83 3.76
CA GLN A 299 -2.41 -29.56 4.38
C GLN A 299 -1.19 -28.66 4.59
N TYR A 300 -1.18 -27.51 3.92
CA TYR A 300 -0.10 -26.51 4.07
C TYR A 300 -0.57 -25.10 3.70
N TYR A 301 0.28 -24.09 3.96
CA TYR A 301 0.03 -22.70 3.56
C TYR A 301 0.31 -22.51 2.07
N ALA A 302 -0.67 -22.84 1.24
CA ALA A 302 -0.47 -22.90 -0.22
C ALA A 302 -0.30 -21.53 -0.91
N ILE A 303 -0.78 -20.45 -0.30
CA ILE A 303 -0.71 -19.10 -0.86
C ILE A 303 0.38 -18.29 -0.17
N GLU A 304 0.29 -18.09 1.13
CA GLU A 304 1.28 -17.37 1.94
C GLU A 304 1.24 -17.87 3.39
N GLU A 305 2.38 -17.90 4.04
CA GLU A 305 2.51 -18.22 5.45
C GLU A 305 2.05 -17.05 6.34
N PRO A 306 1.56 -17.30 7.56
CA PRO A 306 1.23 -16.27 8.53
C PRO A 306 2.50 -15.67 9.15
N ALA A 307 3.28 -14.98 8.33
CA ALA A 307 4.56 -14.39 8.69
C ALA A 307 4.51 -12.85 8.60
N SER A 308 5.38 -12.19 9.37
CA SER A 308 5.61 -10.75 9.30
C SER A 308 6.82 -10.42 8.45
N LEU A 309 6.68 -9.45 7.56
CA LEU A 309 7.84 -8.84 6.88
C LEU A 309 8.75 -8.20 7.92
N ASN A 310 10.06 -8.49 7.85
CA ASN A 310 11.08 -7.86 8.67
C ASN A 310 12.37 -7.68 7.87
N THR A 311 12.66 -6.46 7.44
CA THR A 311 13.80 -6.15 6.58
C THR A 311 14.99 -5.54 7.32
N LEU A 312 15.07 -5.67 8.66
CA LEU A 312 16.20 -5.17 9.45
C LEU A 312 17.57 -5.62 8.88
N ALA A 313 17.68 -6.87 8.45
CA ALA A 313 18.90 -7.39 7.87
C ALA A 313 19.27 -6.77 6.51
N LEU A 314 18.29 -6.18 5.80
CA LEU A 314 18.47 -5.58 4.48
C LEU A 314 18.79 -4.07 4.54
N LEU A 315 18.76 -3.44 5.71
CA LEU A 315 18.98 -2.00 5.85
C LEU A 315 20.23 -1.48 5.11
N PRO A 316 21.42 -2.12 5.22
CA PRO A 316 22.59 -1.65 4.47
C PRO A 316 22.40 -1.66 2.96
N GLN A 317 21.71 -2.69 2.43
CA GLN A 317 21.45 -2.83 1.01
C GLN A 317 20.42 -1.80 0.54
N LEU A 318 19.34 -1.61 1.28
CA LEU A 318 18.30 -0.61 0.97
C LEU A 318 18.88 0.81 0.93
N ILE A 319 19.73 1.15 1.90
CA ILE A 319 20.43 2.45 1.94
C ILE A 319 21.39 2.58 0.75
N ALA A 320 22.18 1.55 0.46
CA ALA A 320 23.16 1.56 -0.63
C ALA A 320 22.49 1.71 -2.01
N MET A 321 21.30 1.14 -2.19
CA MET A 321 20.51 1.26 -3.41
C MET A 321 19.85 2.65 -3.58
N GLY A 322 19.80 3.44 -2.53
CA GLY A 322 19.17 4.77 -2.55
C GLY A 322 17.67 4.77 -2.21
N VAL A 323 17.18 3.75 -1.50
CA VAL A 323 15.84 3.80 -0.89
C VAL A 323 15.77 5.01 0.03
N LYS A 324 14.75 5.84 -0.15
CA LYS A 324 14.62 7.10 0.60
C LYS A 324 13.95 6.91 1.95
N ALA A 325 13.03 5.97 2.06
CA ALA A 325 12.29 5.76 3.29
C ALA A 325 11.91 4.29 3.51
N VAL A 326 11.89 3.88 4.78
CA VAL A 326 11.30 2.62 5.22
C VAL A 326 10.03 2.89 6.01
N LYS A 327 8.98 2.16 5.66
CA LYS A 327 7.65 2.29 6.25
C LYS A 327 7.35 1.15 7.21
N ILE A 328 6.90 1.50 8.39
CA ILE A 328 6.40 0.54 9.38
C ILE A 328 4.88 0.47 9.29
N GLU A 329 4.31 -0.71 9.25
CA GLU A 329 2.88 -0.91 9.35
C GLU A 329 2.42 -1.03 10.80
N GLY A 330 1.24 -0.50 11.14
CA GLY A 330 0.75 -0.61 12.52
C GLY A 330 -0.26 0.46 12.96
N ARG A 331 -1.01 1.11 12.05
CA ARG A 331 -2.03 2.10 12.45
C ARG A 331 -3.15 1.55 13.35
N GLN A 332 -3.31 0.24 13.38
CA GLN A 332 -4.27 -0.45 14.27
C GLN A 332 -3.65 -0.86 15.61
N ARG A 333 -2.38 -0.62 15.79
CA ARG A 333 -1.61 -1.11 16.93
C ARG A 333 -1.59 -0.08 18.06
N SER A 334 -1.31 -0.55 19.27
CA SER A 334 -1.23 0.30 20.45
C SER A 334 -0.06 1.29 20.41
N PRO A 335 -0.13 2.40 21.19
CA PRO A 335 1.02 3.30 21.34
C PRO A 335 2.29 2.60 21.83
N ALA A 336 2.17 1.57 22.69
CA ALA A 336 3.31 0.78 23.16
C ALA A 336 3.99 0.00 22.03
N TYR A 337 3.21 -0.60 21.11
CA TYR A 337 3.75 -1.21 19.91
C TYR A 337 4.50 -0.19 19.07
N VAL A 338 3.89 0.97 18.79
CA VAL A 338 4.49 2.02 17.99
C VAL A 338 5.80 2.51 18.61
N ALA A 339 5.83 2.76 19.91
CA ALA A 339 7.05 3.14 20.63
C ALA A 339 8.17 2.12 20.46
N GLN A 340 7.87 0.83 20.66
CA GLN A 340 8.87 -0.23 20.64
C GLN A 340 9.41 -0.48 19.24
N VAL A 341 8.52 -0.57 18.23
CA VAL A 341 8.94 -0.80 16.84
C VAL A 341 9.76 0.38 16.31
N THR A 342 9.31 1.61 16.57
CA THR A 342 10.01 2.82 16.14
C THR A 342 11.42 2.89 16.71
N ARG A 343 11.56 2.67 18.02
CA ARG A 343 12.87 2.69 18.70
C ARG A 343 13.84 1.66 18.11
N VAL A 344 13.40 0.41 17.94
CA VAL A 344 14.26 -0.63 17.37
C VAL A 344 14.72 -0.26 15.96
N TRP A 345 13.80 0.23 15.11
CA TRP A 345 14.12 0.62 13.75
C TRP A 345 15.03 1.85 13.69
N ARG A 346 14.83 2.83 14.58
CA ARG A 346 15.71 3.99 14.69
C ARG A 346 17.12 3.57 15.10
N GLU A 347 17.24 2.78 16.16
CA GLU A 347 18.53 2.24 16.59
C GLU A 347 19.24 1.44 15.48
N ALA A 348 18.49 0.66 14.72
CA ALA A 348 19.04 -0.13 13.61
C ALA A 348 19.54 0.76 12.47
N ILE A 349 18.81 1.79 12.07
CA ILE A 349 19.22 2.74 11.03
C ILE A 349 20.47 3.51 11.48
N ASP A 350 20.47 4.05 12.71
CA ASP A 350 21.62 4.76 13.26
C ASP A 350 22.85 3.86 13.36
N SER A 351 22.65 2.55 13.65
CA SER A 351 23.74 1.57 13.67
C SER A 351 24.33 1.31 12.29
N VAL A 352 23.52 1.36 11.20
CA VAL A 352 24.07 1.26 9.84
C VAL A 352 24.96 2.46 9.52
N ASP A 353 24.52 3.67 9.86
CA ASP A 353 25.28 4.89 9.60
C ASP A 353 26.59 4.88 10.40
N ALA A 354 26.56 4.54 11.69
CA ALA A 354 27.76 4.39 12.52
C ALA A 354 28.72 3.31 12.00
N CYS A 355 28.20 2.17 11.51
CA CYS A 355 29.01 1.11 10.93
C CYS A 355 29.70 1.56 9.63
N ARG A 356 29.03 2.38 8.80
CA ARG A 356 29.61 2.93 7.57
C ARG A 356 30.74 3.89 7.87
N GLU A 357 30.57 4.79 8.84
CA GLU A 357 31.60 5.73 9.30
C GLU A 357 32.80 4.99 9.93
N GLY A 358 32.52 3.99 10.77
CA GLY A 358 33.53 3.18 11.45
C GLY A 358 34.12 2.04 10.62
N GLN A 359 33.74 1.87 9.34
CA GLN A 359 34.12 0.74 8.46
C GLN A 359 33.85 -0.63 9.07
N GLN A 360 32.81 -0.75 9.89
CA GLN A 360 32.39 -1.98 10.54
C GLN A 360 31.25 -2.65 9.80
N ARG A 361 31.14 -3.97 9.97
CA ARG A 361 30.02 -4.72 9.39
C ARG A 361 28.77 -4.56 10.25
N TYR A 362 27.68 -4.12 9.63
CA TYR A 362 26.38 -4.11 10.26
C TYR A 362 25.89 -5.53 10.57
N THR A 363 25.36 -5.73 11.76
CA THR A 363 24.70 -6.98 12.18
C THR A 363 23.44 -6.65 12.97
N VAL A 364 22.36 -7.43 12.73
CA VAL A 364 21.12 -7.29 13.50
C VAL A 364 21.35 -7.77 14.92
N LYS A 365 21.12 -6.92 15.92
CA LYS A 365 21.31 -7.27 17.32
C LYS A 365 20.25 -8.28 17.79
N PRO A 366 20.62 -9.30 18.59
CA PRO A 366 19.65 -10.27 19.11
C PRO A 366 18.47 -9.64 19.87
N GLY A 367 18.73 -8.56 20.63
CA GLY A 367 17.69 -7.82 21.34
C GLY A 367 16.66 -7.16 20.43
N TRP A 368 17.04 -6.72 19.22
CA TRP A 368 16.12 -6.19 18.24
C TRP A 368 15.20 -7.29 17.69
N MET A 369 15.76 -8.45 17.35
CA MET A 369 14.95 -9.58 16.88
C MET A 369 13.98 -10.04 17.97
N ALA A 370 14.44 -10.23 19.21
CA ALA A 370 13.56 -10.61 20.32
C ALA A 370 12.42 -9.59 20.58
N ALA A 371 12.65 -8.31 20.31
CA ALA A 371 11.61 -7.29 20.38
C ALA A 371 10.63 -7.42 19.19
N MET A 372 11.15 -7.65 17.97
CA MET A 372 10.29 -7.81 16.78
C MET A 372 9.46 -9.09 16.83
N ASP A 373 9.99 -10.19 17.37
CA ASP A 373 9.26 -11.44 17.57
C ASP A 373 7.98 -11.23 18.41
N LYS A 374 8.06 -10.39 19.44
CA LYS A 374 6.89 -10.05 20.29
C LYS A 374 5.88 -9.15 19.60
N LEU A 375 6.27 -8.46 18.54
CA LEU A 375 5.43 -7.51 17.80
C LEU A 375 4.91 -8.09 16.48
N ALA A 376 5.45 -9.21 16.03
CA ALA A 376 5.08 -9.87 14.79
C ALA A 376 3.62 -10.34 14.78
N GLU A 377 3.05 -10.39 13.59
CA GLU A 377 1.78 -11.08 13.31
C GLU A 377 2.13 -12.48 12.80
N GLY A 378 1.68 -13.53 13.51
CA GLY A 378 2.02 -14.89 13.15
C GLY A 378 3.29 -15.40 13.82
N GLN A 379 3.81 -16.52 13.34
CA GLN A 379 4.82 -17.32 14.02
C GLN A 379 6.26 -16.99 13.58
N GLN A 380 6.44 -16.35 12.41
CA GLN A 380 7.73 -16.22 11.77
C GLN A 380 7.95 -14.85 11.13
N HIS A 381 9.23 -14.49 10.96
CA HIS A 381 9.63 -13.39 10.12
C HIS A 381 10.00 -13.87 8.72
N THR A 382 9.70 -13.05 7.73
CA THR A 382 10.05 -13.29 6.35
C THR A 382 10.63 -12.03 5.71
N LEU A 383 11.48 -12.20 4.72
CA LEU A 383 11.87 -11.14 3.81
C LEU A 383 10.95 -11.04 2.58
N GLY A 384 9.94 -11.90 2.51
CA GLY A 384 8.95 -11.90 1.45
C GLY A 384 9.57 -11.96 0.06
N ALA A 385 9.07 -11.13 -0.85
CA ALA A 385 9.52 -11.07 -2.23
C ALA A 385 10.95 -10.52 -2.40
N TYR A 386 11.55 -9.89 -1.40
CA TYR A 386 12.93 -9.39 -1.50
C TYR A 386 13.95 -10.51 -1.79
N HIS A 387 13.69 -11.74 -1.38
CA HIS A 387 14.55 -12.91 -1.67
C HIS A 387 14.11 -13.75 -2.84
N ARG A 388 12.82 -13.70 -3.18
CA ARG A 388 12.24 -14.55 -4.20
C ARG A 388 11.71 -13.69 -5.33
N SER A 389 11.92 -14.13 -6.56
CA SER A 389 11.30 -13.47 -7.71
C SER A 389 9.78 -13.61 -7.62
N TRP A 390 9.09 -12.59 -8.08
CA TRP A 390 7.67 -12.72 -8.40
C TRP A 390 7.53 -13.77 -9.52
N LYS A 391 6.64 -14.73 -9.29
CA LYS A 391 6.29 -15.75 -10.27
C LYS A 391 5.03 -15.36 -11.01
#